data_340fc9e27d7a682eb78d076e70590945
#
_entry.id   340fc9e27d7a682eb78d076e70590945
#
_cell.length_a   1.000
_cell.length_b   1.000
_cell.length_c   1.000
_cell.angle_alpha   90.00
_cell.angle_beta   90.00
_cell.angle_gamma   90.00
#
_symmetry.space_group_name_H-M   'P 1'
#
loop_
_entity.id
_entity.type
_entity.pdbx_description
1 polymer ?
#
loop_
_entity_poly.entity_id
_entity_poly.type
_entity_poly.pdbx_seq_one_letter_code
_entity_poly.pdbx_strand_id
1 'polypeptide(L)'
;MTTIIPELTDAQLADLPSQAEAKVYRALRDGLPRDFVVFFQVGWILRREEEQAKDGETDFVVCHPDLGYVCIEVKGGGVGFDSSSGEWFSIDRHHQKHAINNPVNQALKAKYSIRSKLNEYQRWRDLSLANVLRGHAVFFPDVGDANALSRPDMPSTLIGCAKDLHDPKAWIDAVFAHWG
;
A
#
# COMPACT_ATOMS: atom_id res chain seq x y z
N MET A 1 16.02 -9.88 -8.37
CA MET A 1 15.44 -9.09 -7.27
C MET A 1 14.96 -7.77 -7.83
N THR A 2 13.81 -7.30 -7.42
CA THR A 2 13.25 -5.99 -7.76
C THR A 2 14.09 -4.88 -7.12
N THR A 3 14.02 -3.67 -7.68
CA THR A 3 14.60 -2.49 -7.03
C THR A 3 13.64 -1.98 -5.95
N ILE A 4 14.11 -1.88 -4.71
CA ILE A 4 13.33 -1.28 -3.61
C ILE A 4 14.08 -0.09 -3.01
N ILE A 5 13.39 1.00 -2.74
CA ILE A 5 13.96 2.28 -2.30
C ILE A 5 13.22 2.76 -1.05
N PRO A 6 13.92 3.03 0.08
CA PRO A 6 15.33 2.74 0.32
C PRO A 6 15.61 1.23 0.40
N GLU A 7 16.82 0.82 0.03
CA GLU A 7 17.27 -0.55 0.25
C GLU A 7 17.62 -0.72 1.74
N LEU A 8 16.93 -1.65 2.40
CA LEU A 8 17.15 -1.96 3.82
C LEU A 8 17.75 -3.36 3.98
N THR A 9 18.72 -3.45 4.88
CA THR A 9 19.25 -4.74 5.33
C THR A 9 18.26 -5.48 6.21
N ASP A 10 18.42 -6.80 6.36
CA ASP A 10 17.56 -7.58 7.24
C ASP A 10 17.64 -7.15 8.70
N ALA A 11 18.79 -6.62 9.16
CA ALA A 11 18.94 -6.03 10.49
C ALA A 11 18.06 -4.76 10.62
N GLN A 12 18.09 -3.86 9.65
CA GLN A 12 17.26 -2.65 9.64
C GLN A 12 15.76 -3.01 9.59
N LEU A 13 15.39 -4.04 8.83
CA LEU A 13 14.01 -4.53 8.77
C LEU A 13 13.55 -5.13 10.11
N ALA A 14 14.45 -5.79 10.86
CA ALA A 14 14.15 -6.30 12.19
C ALA A 14 13.89 -5.19 13.21
N ASP A 15 14.53 -4.03 13.04
CA ASP A 15 14.42 -2.86 13.91
C ASP A 15 13.24 -1.94 13.55
N LEU A 16 12.49 -2.23 12.47
CA LEU A 16 11.32 -1.42 12.12
C LEU A 16 10.25 -1.50 13.21
N PRO A 17 9.61 -0.37 13.53
CA PRO A 17 8.48 -0.34 14.47
C PRO A 17 7.33 -1.25 14.06
N SER A 18 7.08 -1.35 12.76
CA SER A 18 6.05 -2.19 12.17
C SER A 18 6.65 -3.46 11.56
N GLN A 19 6.51 -4.58 12.25
CA GLN A 19 6.93 -5.88 11.72
C GLN A 19 6.02 -6.38 10.58
N ALA A 20 4.81 -5.87 10.48
CA ALA A 20 3.93 -6.11 9.35
C ALA A 20 4.51 -5.54 8.05
N GLU A 21 4.98 -4.29 8.09
CA GLU A 21 5.68 -3.67 6.96
C GLU A 21 6.96 -4.42 6.59
N ALA A 22 7.74 -4.87 7.59
CA ALA A 22 8.95 -5.66 7.35
C ALA A 22 8.65 -6.98 6.61
N LYS A 23 7.53 -7.66 6.92
CA LYS A 23 7.08 -8.87 6.21
C LYS A 23 6.77 -8.56 4.75
N VAL A 24 5.97 -7.52 4.51
CA VAL A 24 5.58 -7.10 3.15
C VAL A 24 6.80 -6.63 2.37
N TYR A 25 7.71 -5.87 2.99
CA TYR A 25 8.96 -5.43 2.37
C TYR A 25 9.77 -6.63 1.83
N ARG A 26 10.02 -7.65 2.68
CA ARG A 26 10.75 -8.85 2.25
C ARG A 26 10.04 -9.57 1.12
N ALA A 27 8.73 -9.77 1.23
CA ALA A 27 7.96 -10.42 0.20
C ALA A 27 8.08 -9.71 -1.15
N LEU A 28 7.87 -8.39 -1.19
CA LEU A 28 7.99 -7.60 -2.42
C LEU A 28 9.42 -7.59 -2.97
N ARG A 29 10.44 -7.42 -2.10
CA ARG A 29 11.87 -7.45 -2.49
C ARG A 29 12.24 -8.75 -3.19
N ASP A 30 11.84 -9.87 -2.61
CA ASP A 30 12.29 -11.20 -3.01
C ASP A 30 11.40 -11.83 -4.10
N GLY A 31 10.11 -11.45 -4.14
CA GLY A 31 9.12 -12.06 -5.02
C GLY A 31 8.79 -11.28 -6.30
N LEU A 32 9.06 -9.96 -6.37
CA LEU A 32 8.79 -9.22 -7.60
C LEU A 32 9.96 -9.29 -8.60
N PRO A 33 9.68 -9.32 -9.93
CA PRO A 33 10.67 -9.23 -11.00
C PRO A 33 11.38 -7.87 -11.05
N ARG A 34 12.43 -7.77 -11.89
CA ARG A 34 13.31 -6.58 -12.00
C ARG A 34 12.67 -5.38 -12.70
N ASP A 35 11.60 -5.58 -13.42
CA ASP A 35 10.81 -4.53 -14.07
C ASP A 35 9.93 -3.74 -13.10
N PHE A 36 9.76 -4.26 -11.89
CA PHE A 36 9.13 -3.51 -10.81
C PHE A 36 10.13 -2.64 -10.04
N VAL A 37 9.65 -1.47 -9.61
CA VAL A 37 10.33 -0.59 -8.64
C VAL A 37 9.38 -0.37 -7.48
N VAL A 38 9.87 -0.57 -6.27
CA VAL A 38 9.08 -0.40 -5.05
C VAL A 38 9.67 0.75 -4.25
N PHE A 39 8.83 1.70 -3.85
CA PHE A 39 9.19 2.73 -2.89
C PHE A 39 8.55 2.40 -1.55
N PHE A 40 9.34 2.48 -0.48
CA PHE A 40 8.92 2.18 0.88
C PHE A 40 8.91 3.45 1.73
N GLN A 41 7.86 3.64 2.54
CA GLN A 41 7.63 4.79 3.41
C GLN A 41 7.74 6.12 2.65
N VAL A 42 6.86 6.29 1.66
CA VAL A 42 6.84 7.49 0.81
C VAL A 42 6.06 8.60 1.49
N GLY A 43 6.79 9.62 1.95
CA GLY A 43 6.20 10.82 2.52
C GLY A 43 6.00 11.93 1.48
N TRP A 44 5.00 12.79 1.68
CA TRP A 44 4.76 13.98 0.86
C TRP A 44 4.22 15.15 1.67
N ILE A 45 4.46 16.37 1.14
CA ILE A 45 3.81 17.59 1.60
C ILE A 45 3.03 18.19 0.43
N LEU A 46 1.72 18.33 0.60
CA LEU A 46 0.85 19.02 -0.35
C LEU A 46 0.56 20.42 0.17
N ARG A 47 0.79 21.45 -0.66
CA ARG A 47 0.37 22.83 -0.41
C ARG A 47 -0.66 23.21 -1.47
N ARG A 48 -1.85 23.63 -1.02
CA ARG A 48 -2.85 24.28 -1.86
C ARG A 48 -2.88 25.76 -1.49
N GLU A 49 -3.13 26.63 -2.45
CA GLU A 49 -2.96 28.09 -2.32
C GLU A 49 -3.72 28.73 -1.16
N GLU A 50 -4.77 28.10 -0.64
CA GLU A 50 -5.61 28.62 0.46
C GLU A 50 -5.71 27.65 1.67
N GLU A 51 -4.98 26.54 1.68
CA GLU A 51 -5.04 25.54 2.75
C GLU A 51 -3.69 25.43 3.48
N GLN A 52 -3.73 25.04 4.77
CA GLN A 52 -2.53 24.64 5.49
C GLN A 52 -1.87 23.45 4.76
N ALA A 53 -0.54 23.43 4.78
CA ALA A 53 0.23 22.31 4.23
C ALA A 53 -0.23 21.00 4.89
N LYS A 54 -0.58 20.01 4.07
CA LYS A 54 -0.94 18.66 4.53
C LYS A 54 0.20 17.72 4.18
N ASP A 55 0.76 17.10 5.18
CA ASP A 55 1.66 15.98 5.04
C ASP A 55 0.89 14.65 5.02
N GLY A 56 1.52 13.63 4.50
CA GLY A 56 0.99 12.28 4.47
C GLY A 56 2.09 11.31 4.08
N GLU A 57 1.80 10.05 4.28
CA GLU A 57 2.70 8.94 4.00
C GLU A 57 1.90 7.76 3.45
N THR A 58 2.56 6.91 2.69
CA THR A 58 2.07 5.58 2.31
C THR A 58 3.18 4.57 2.53
N ASP A 59 2.82 3.38 2.98
CA ASP A 59 3.82 2.38 3.32
C ASP A 59 4.57 1.90 2.09
N PHE A 60 3.86 1.62 0.98
CA PHE A 60 4.50 1.22 -0.28
C PHE A 60 3.87 1.87 -1.50
N VAL A 61 4.71 2.15 -2.49
CA VAL A 61 4.30 2.44 -3.87
C VAL A 61 4.99 1.46 -4.79
N VAL A 62 4.23 0.58 -5.41
CA VAL A 62 4.73 -0.40 -6.39
C VAL A 62 4.51 0.15 -7.78
N CYS A 63 5.60 0.29 -8.53
CA CYS A 63 5.61 0.85 -9.87
C CYS A 63 6.04 -0.18 -10.91
N HIS A 64 5.42 -0.13 -12.10
CA HIS A 64 5.81 -0.88 -13.27
C HIS A 64 5.78 0.06 -14.49
N PRO A 65 6.78 0.01 -15.40
CA PRO A 65 6.89 0.97 -16.49
C PRO A 65 5.69 0.96 -17.44
N ASP A 66 5.10 -0.18 -17.70
CA ASP A 66 4.00 -0.33 -18.64
C ASP A 66 2.61 -0.32 -17.97
N LEU A 67 2.54 -0.61 -16.66
CA LEU A 67 1.26 -0.75 -15.96
C LEU A 67 0.90 0.49 -15.13
N GLY A 68 1.88 1.23 -14.61
CA GLY A 68 1.65 2.38 -13.76
C GLY A 68 2.06 2.16 -12.30
N TYR A 69 1.25 2.60 -11.32
CA TYR A 69 1.59 2.43 -9.92
C TYR A 69 0.39 2.08 -9.03
N VAL A 70 0.70 1.41 -7.92
CA VAL A 70 -0.25 1.06 -6.86
C VAL A 70 0.29 1.53 -5.52
N CYS A 71 -0.53 2.27 -4.76
CA CYS A 71 -0.26 2.63 -3.37
C CYS A 71 -0.82 1.54 -2.44
N ILE A 72 -0.02 1.08 -1.51
CA ILE A 72 -0.40 0.00 -0.59
C ILE A 72 -0.25 0.50 0.84
N GLU A 73 -1.30 0.35 1.62
CA GLU A 73 -1.31 0.56 3.06
C GLU A 73 -1.22 -0.80 3.77
N VAL A 74 -0.38 -0.90 4.79
CA VAL A 74 -0.15 -2.14 5.55
C VAL A 74 -0.67 -1.98 6.97
N LYS A 75 -1.37 -2.98 7.48
CA LYS A 75 -1.76 -3.05 8.90
C LYS A 75 -1.46 -4.43 9.45
N GLY A 76 -0.74 -4.45 10.56
CA GLY A 76 -0.39 -5.68 11.28
C GLY A 76 -1.44 -6.10 12.30
N GLY A 77 -1.29 -7.32 12.81
CA GLY A 77 -2.18 -7.94 13.78
C GLY A 77 -3.44 -8.53 13.14
N GLY A 78 -4.34 -8.96 13.98
CA GLY A 78 -5.67 -9.40 13.54
C GLY A 78 -6.53 -8.20 13.16
N VAL A 79 -6.58 -7.85 11.88
CA VAL A 79 -7.40 -6.74 11.40
C VAL A 79 -8.84 -7.19 11.22
N GLY A 80 -9.77 -6.34 11.63
CA GLY A 80 -11.21 -6.55 11.47
C GLY A 80 -11.97 -5.26 11.20
N PHE A 81 -13.20 -5.42 10.76
CA PHE A 81 -14.14 -4.34 10.52
C PHE A 81 -15.45 -4.62 11.23
N ASP A 82 -15.91 -3.67 12.02
CA ASP A 82 -17.21 -3.73 12.69
C ASP A 82 -18.26 -3.06 11.81
N SER A 83 -19.12 -3.87 11.21
CA SER A 83 -20.18 -3.40 10.31
C SER A 83 -21.27 -2.59 11.02
N SER A 84 -21.40 -2.73 12.34
CA SER A 84 -22.41 -2.00 13.13
C SER A 84 -21.98 -0.58 13.45
N SER A 85 -20.68 -0.36 13.73
CA SER A 85 -20.11 0.96 14.00
C SER A 85 -19.42 1.59 12.79
N GLY A 86 -19.09 0.80 11.76
CA GLY A 86 -18.30 1.26 10.62
C GLY A 86 -16.81 1.45 10.92
N GLU A 87 -16.33 0.90 12.03
CA GLU A 87 -14.98 1.09 12.52
C GLU A 87 -14.04 -0.06 12.16
N TRP A 88 -12.82 0.31 11.80
CA TRP A 88 -11.72 -0.62 11.66
C TRP A 88 -10.98 -0.80 12.98
N PHE A 89 -10.56 -2.03 13.25
CA PHE A 89 -9.79 -2.35 14.45
C PHE A 89 -8.68 -3.35 14.15
N SER A 90 -7.65 -3.33 14.98
CA SER A 90 -6.65 -4.37 15.05
C SER A 90 -6.73 -5.09 16.39
N ILE A 91 -6.34 -6.37 16.40
CA ILE A 91 -6.19 -7.19 17.60
C ILE A 91 -4.70 -7.49 17.76
N ASP A 92 -4.15 -7.08 18.89
CA ASP A 92 -2.75 -7.33 19.22
C ASP A 92 -2.50 -8.77 19.71
N ARG A 93 -1.22 -9.09 19.98
CA ARG A 93 -0.81 -10.40 20.51
C ARG A 93 -1.38 -10.74 21.90
N HIS A 94 -1.93 -9.76 22.62
CA HIS A 94 -2.57 -9.91 23.91
C HIS A 94 -4.09 -10.00 23.79
N HIS A 95 -4.62 -10.16 22.56
CA HIS A 95 -6.05 -10.20 22.23
C HIS A 95 -6.80 -8.91 22.59
N GLN A 96 -6.09 -7.78 22.69
CA GLN A 96 -6.71 -6.49 22.91
C GLN A 96 -7.07 -5.84 21.58
N LYS A 97 -8.30 -5.30 21.53
CA LYS A 97 -8.85 -4.61 20.35
C LYS A 97 -8.48 -3.14 20.42
N HIS A 98 -7.90 -2.63 19.33
CA HIS A 98 -7.50 -1.24 19.17
C HIS A 98 -8.19 -0.66 17.94
N ALA A 99 -8.84 0.51 18.07
CA ALA A 99 -9.34 1.24 16.92
C ALA A 99 -8.17 1.69 16.02
N ILE A 100 -8.31 1.53 14.72
CA ILE A 100 -7.32 1.97 13.73
C ILE A 100 -7.96 2.88 12.70
N ASN A 101 -7.16 3.75 12.09
CA ASN A 101 -7.60 4.51 10.94
C ASN A 101 -8.02 3.58 9.81
N ASN A 102 -9.04 3.97 9.06
CA ASN A 102 -9.52 3.21 7.91
C ASN A 102 -8.37 3.04 6.88
N PRO A 103 -7.82 1.82 6.70
CA PRO A 103 -6.67 1.59 5.82
C PRO A 103 -7.02 1.79 4.35
N VAL A 104 -8.27 1.51 3.96
CA VAL A 104 -8.75 1.75 2.59
C VAL A 104 -8.71 3.24 2.26
N ASN A 105 -9.19 4.08 3.17
CA ASN A 105 -9.15 5.53 2.99
C ASN A 105 -7.71 6.07 3.01
N GLN A 106 -6.80 5.47 3.78
CA GLN A 106 -5.38 5.85 3.77
C GLN A 106 -4.76 5.58 2.39
N ALA A 107 -4.90 4.36 1.87
CA ALA A 107 -4.41 3.98 0.54
C ALA A 107 -5.04 4.82 -0.59
N LEU A 108 -6.35 5.09 -0.51
CA LEU A 108 -7.06 5.94 -1.47
C LEU A 108 -6.53 7.38 -1.47
N LYS A 109 -6.31 7.97 -0.29
CA LYS A 109 -5.74 9.32 -0.16
C LYS A 109 -4.32 9.36 -0.70
N ALA A 110 -3.49 8.36 -0.41
CA ALA A 110 -2.14 8.24 -0.93
C ALA A 110 -2.11 8.27 -2.46
N LYS A 111 -2.95 7.47 -3.12
CA LYS A 111 -3.10 7.43 -4.58
C LYS A 111 -3.32 8.82 -5.17
N TYR A 112 -4.25 9.60 -4.61
CA TYR A 112 -4.55 10.94 -5.12
C TYR A 112 -3.46 11.97 -4.76
N SER A 113 -2.84 11.85 -3.60
CA SER A 113 -1.76 12.74 -3.18
C SER A 113 -0.52 12.57 -4.06
N ILE A 114 -0.13 11.32 -4.34
CA ILE A 114 0.99 11.03 -5.26
C ILE A 114 0.67 11.53 -6.67
N ARG A 115 -0.55 11.31 -7.17
CA ARG A 115 -0.97 11.89 -8.46
C ARG A 115 -0.79 13.40 -8.48
N SER A 116 -1.25 14.10 -7.44
CA SER A 116 -1.13 15.55 -7.35
C SER A 116 0.33 15.98 -7.36
N LYS A 117 1.19 15.28 -6.61
CA LYS A 117 2.63 15.52 -6.60
C LYS A 117 3.28 15.31 -7.95
N LEU A 118 2.98 14.21 -8.62
CA LEU A 118 3.52 13.94 -9.95
C LEU A 118 3.12 15.02 -10.96
N ASN A 119 1.91 15.55 -10.86
CA ASN A 119 1.44 16.62 -11.73
C ASN A 119 2.14 17.97 -11.49
N GLU A 120 2.85 18.17 -10.38
CA GLU A 120 3.69 19.36 -10.17
C GLU A 120 4.94 19.35 -11.06
N TYR A 121 5.38 18.19 -11.54
CA TYR A 121 6.57 18.03 -12.37
C TYR A 121 6.25 18.18 -13.86
N GLN A 122 6.92 19.15 -14.52
CA GLN A 122 6.75 19.40 -15.96
C GLN A 122 7.03 18.15 -16.80
N ARG A 123 8.12 17.45 -16.51
CA ARG A 123 8.50 16.20 -17.20
C ARG A 123 7.41 15.13 -17.16
N TRP A 124 6.69 15.02 -16.04
CA TRP A 124 5.57 14.08 -15.93
C TRP A 124 4.42 14.46 -16.87
N ARG A 125 4.11 15.75 -16.95
CA ARG A 125 3.07 16.27 -17.85
C ARG A 125 3.45 16.12 -19.32
N ASP A 126 4.72 16.40 -19.67
CA ASP A 126 5.24 16.33 -21.04
C ASP A 126 5.27 14.90 -21.59
N LEU A 127 5.46 13.89 -20.75
CA LEU A 127 5.42 12.48 -21.15
C LEU A 127 4.01 11.94 -21.42
N SER A 128 2.98 12.78 -21.33
CA SER A 128 1.57 12.39 -21.52
C SER A 128 1.12 11.21 -20.64
N LEU A 129 1.73 11.09 -19.46
CA LEU A 129 1.45 10.03 -18.48
C LEU A 129 0.12 10.24 -17.73
N ALA A 130 -0.73 11.13 -18.22
CA ALA A 130 -2.05 11.41 -17.62
C ALA A 130 -2.94 10.16 -17.52
N ASN A 131 -2.75 9.20 -18.43
CA ASN A 131 -3.51 7.95 -18.51
C ASN A 131 -2.81 6.74 -17.85
N VAL A 132 -1.70 6.97 -17.15
CA VAL A 132 -1.03 5.90 -16.39
C VAL A 132 -2.00 5.36 -15.33
N LEU A 133 -2.11 4.04 -15.26
CA LEU A 133 -2.93 3.37 -14.26
C LEU A 133 -2.45 3.76 -12.85
N ARG A 134 -3.41 4.05 -12.00
CA ARG A 134 -3.20 4.44 -10.61
C ARG A 134 -4.13 3.64 -9.72
N GLY A 135 -3.56 2.70 -9.00
CA GLY A 135 -4.28 1.84 -8.09
C GLY A 135 -4.06 2.18 -6.62
N HIS A 136 -4.86 1.56 -5.77
CA HIS A 136 -4.61 1.44 -4.35
C HIS A 136 -5.04 0.06 -3.87
N ALA A 137 -4.41 -0.42 -2.82
CA ALA A 137 -4.67 -1.70 -2.19
C ALA A 137 -4.30 -1.63 -0.71
N VAL A 138 -4.70 -2.62 0.06
CA VAL A 138 -4.31 -2.80 1.45
C VAL A 138 -3.63 -4.16 1.62
N PHE A 139 -2.72 -4.28 2.59
CA PHE A 139 -2.07 -5.54 2.90
C PHE A 139 -2.14 -5.84 4.40
N PHE A 140 -2.68 -7.00 4.75
CA PHE A 140 -2.84 -7.48 6.12
C PHE A 140 -2.05 -8.79 6.31
N PRO A 141 -0.72 -8.71 6.54
CA PRO A 141 0.17 -9.89 6.49
C PRO A 141 -0.10 -10.93 7.59
N ASP A 142 -0.88 -10.57 8.59
CA ASP A 142 -1.25 -11.45 9.70
C ASP A 142 -2.69 -11.99 9.58
N VAL A 143 -3.42 -11.63 8.53
CA VAL A 143 -4.77 -12.12 8.24
C VAL A 143 -4.70 -13.29 7.26
N GLY A 144 -5.36 -14.40 7.58
CA GLY A 144 -5.33 -15.62 6.77
C GLY A 144 -6.20 -15.57 5.52
N ASP A 145 -7.35 -14.89 5.57
CA ASP A 145 -8.32 -14.83 4.47
C ASP A 145 -8.84 -13.41 4.23
N ALA A 146 -8.53 -12.89 3.05
CA ALA A 146 -8.99 -11.58 2.59
C ALA A 146 -10.51 -11.48 2.42
N ASN A 147 -11.21 -12.59 2.14
CA ASN A 147 -12.65 -12.58 1.90
C ASN A 147 -13.44 -12.10 3.11
N ALA A 148 -12.96 -12.38 4.32
CA ALA A 148 -13.60 -11.94 5.56
C ALA A 148 -13.66 -10.41 5.71
N LEU A 149 -12.79 -9.68 5.00
CA LEU A 149 -12.68 -8.21 5.03
C LEU A 149 -13.15 -7.56 3.73
N SER A 150 -13.61 -8.35 2.76
CA SER A 150 -14.08 -7.86 1.46
C SER A 150 -15.33 -7.00 1.59
N ARG A 151 -15.33 -5.88 0.87
CA ARG A 151 -16.43 -4.90 0.87
C ARG A 151 -16.57 -4.29 -0.53
N PRO A 152 -17.70 -3.60 -0.84
CA PRO A 152 -17.88 -2.96 -2.14
C PRO A 152 -16.79 -1.95 -2.52
N ASP A 153 -16.24 -1.25 -1.54
CA ASP A 153 -15.15 -0.27 -1.71
C ASP A 153 -13.74 -0.88 -1.66
N MET A 154 -13.65 -2.17 -1.27
CA MET A 154 -12.39 -2.92 -1.20
C MET A 154 -12.66 -4.42 -1.43
N PRO A 155 -12.80 -4.88 -2.68
CA PRO A 155 -12.97 -6.29 -2.99
C PRO A 155 -11.72 -7.09 -2.60
N SER A 156 -11.88 -8.39 -2.36
CA SER A 156 -10.81 -9.27 -1.86
C SER A 156 -9.55 -9.27 -2.74
N THR A 157 -9.68 -9.01 -4.03
CA THR A 157 -8.55 -8.85 -4.97
C THR A 157 -7.60 -7.73 -4.55
N LEU A 158 -8.11 -6.67 -3.93
CA LEU A 158 -7.34 -5.52 -3.47
C LEU A 158 -6.82 -5.66 -2.03
N ILE A 159 -7.06 -6.81 -1.40
CA ILE A 159 -6.63 -7.11 -0.04
C ILE A 159 -5.56 -8.20 -0.10
N GLY A 160 -4.29 -7.82 0.11
CA GLY A 160 -3.21 -8.77 0.36
C GLY A 160 -3.32 -9.35 1.77
N CYS A 161 -3.00 -10.62 1.92
CA CYS A 161 -3.04 -11.33 3.20
C CYS A 161 -1.87 -12.32 3.35
N ALA A 162 -1.83 -13.09 4.42
CA ALA A 162 -0.70 -13.95 4.75
C ALA A 162 -0.27 -14.89 3.61
N LYS A 163 -1.21 -15.44 2.83
CA LYS A 163 -0.90 -16.32 1.69
C LYS A 163 -0.15 -15.59 0.57
N ASP A 164 -0.45 -14.29 0.38
CA ASP A 164 0.10 -13.49 -0.70
C ASP A 164 1.56 -13.05 -0.43
N LEU A 165 2.07 -13.24 0.81
CA LEU A 165 3.48 -13.11 1.12
C LEU A 165 4.36 -14.15 0.39
N HIS A 166 3.80 -15.31 0.04
CA HIS A 166 4.50 -16.38 -0.65
C HIS A 166 4.55 -16.20 -2.17
N ASP A 167 3.54 -15.52 -2.72
CA ASP A 167 3.49 -15.16 -4.15
C ASP A 167 2.96 -13.71 -4.32
N PRO A 168 3.77 -12.72 -3.92
CA PRO A 168 3.36 -11.32 -4.02
C PRO A 168 3.18 -10.86 -5.47
N LYS A 169 3.89 -11.51 -6.43
CA LYS A 169 3.75 -11.21 -7.86
C LYS A 169 2.34 -11.49 -8.35
N ALA A 170 1.79 -12.67 -8.06
CA ALA A 170 0.43 -13.02 -8.48
C ALA A 170 -0.61 -12.06 -7.90
N TRP A 171 -0.44 -11.65 -6.62
CA TRP A 171 -1.34 -10.68 -6.01
C TRP A 171 -1.21 -9.29 -6.65
N ILE A 172 0.02 -8.78 -6.85
CA ILE A 172 0.26 -7.49 -7.49
C ILE A 172 -0.30 -7.46 -8.92
N ASP A 173 -0.14 -8.53 -9.70
CA ASP A 173 -0.72 -8.64 -11.04
C ASP A 173 -2.26 -8.53 -10.99
N ALA A 174 -2.89 -9.22 -10.04
CA ALA A 174 -4.34 -9.14 -9.86
C ALA A 174 -4.79 -7.74 -9.45
N VAL A 175 -4.03 -7.03 -8.63
CA VAL A 175 -4.30 -5.63 -8.26
C VAL A 175 -4.19 -4.72 -9.49
N PHE A 176 -3.13 -4.85 -10.30
CA PHE A 176 -3.00 -4.06 -11.53
C PHE A 176 -4.14 -4.37 -12.52
N ALA A 177 -4.48 -5.66 -12.71
CA ALA A 177 -5.58 -6.06 -13.58
C ALA A 177 -6.95 -5.54 -13.12
N HIS A 178 -7.16 -5.37 -11.80
CA HIS A 178 -8.38 -4.79 -11.26
C HIS A 178 -8.54 -3.30 -11.63
N TRP A 179 -7.44 -2.57 -11.69
CA TRP A 179 -7.44 -1.12 -11.96
C TRP A 179 -7.28 -0.76 -13.44
N GLY A 180 -6.84 -1.71 -14.30
CA GLY A 180 -6.67 -1.55 -15.77
C GLY A 180 -7.92 -1.87 -16.52
#